data_d2eba27cdc4bd0bc1d1c9c6b35680c36
#
_entry.id   d2eba27cdc4bd0bc1d1c9c6b35680c36
#
_cell.length_a   1.000
_cell.length_b   1.000
_cell.length_c   1.000
_cell.angle_alpha   90.00
_cell.angle_beta   90.00
_cell.angle_gamma   90.00
#
_symmetry.space_group_name_H-M   'P 1'
#
loop_
_entity.id
_entity.type
_entity.pdbx_description
1 polymer ?
#
loop_
_entity_poly.entity_id
_entity_poly.type
_entity_poly.pdbx_seq_one_letter_code
_entity_poly.pdbx_strand_id
1 'polypeptide(L)'
;MYLYKRQVGKLPNFKDTDFYISNAFKDTCTSLNANFGAYKPYNGLYIKNNKILLENLIEEIELKDKIFNMSQLKTALKYTNCDEYISLIDLDSNTIKYDVGDVLYQKQIYYENKSDILCIDYEVENKSSNNVLFRIKPLVTYRNFFVMKDAQYLRFTQRKIKDGMVLNISVSDDINLYIKSDELSYDKETKILTSVKHEYMNLDSKPSEYKEDLFLPGVFEIKLKKQSKKSFHMAISMHDFDISTLSLNSNFDNKVDESIPTKYQELRDLKQVLDEFEQTTKIYNKLPMLNSIKITDITKAENIKYWIEVLSDNVKSIPGKYLIFERLQEANTMVSIYRRPISDLMQLETNDEEVKLKIIELLLWYVEIINKLVEKQEFLVNVYFDFIKNAINYVLLEENQKITLFDFVTCSLTYNAIKIYESLLLKQKKEDKNIKDLEMKIRFLLEQKYLSDDKKKLKRKMEDVEYSIFPEMIYSLSLSYPCFVGESSIKLLDTIFKELYTPYGLRKLPKSDKNYNGNVYPKYMAHFIKANLRQNGVTLVSKKIAFNLVKELTQDISKKVNGGVRSVYNSKGIHIDEIPYDLITIAEVARMYDMLT
;
A
#
# COMPACT_ATOMS: atom_id res chain seq x y z
N MET A 1 9.65 16.01 -8.27
CA MET A 1 8.53 16.17 -9.21
C MET A 1 7.53 17.18 -8.67
N TYR A 2 7.22 18.24 -9.40
CA TYR A 2 6.22 19.21 -8.95
C TYR A 2 4.82 18.68 -9.25
N LEU A 3 4.03 18.35 -8.24
CA LEU A 3 2.63 17.96 -8.44
C LEU A 3 1.80 19.13 -8.94
N TYR A 4 2.08 20.33 -8.43
CA TYR A 4 1.34 21.53 -8.77
C TYR A 4 2.22 22.78 -8.73
N LYS A 5 2.08 23.61 -9.75
CA LYS A 5 2.64 24.97 -9.82
C LYS A 5 1.58 25.88 -10.41
N ARG A 6 1.22 26.99 -9.73
CA ARG A 6 0.11 27.88 -10.12
C ARG A 6 0.15 28.38 -11.57
N GLN A 7 1.34 28.43 -12.18
CA GLN A 7 1.52 28.89 -13.56
C GLN A 7 1.18 27.84 -14.64
N VAL A 8 0.92 26.59 -14.29
CA VAL A 8 0.88 25.46 -15.23
C VAL A 8 -0.52 24.87 -15.45
N GLY A 9 -1.54 25.15 -14.65
CA GLY A 9 -2.86 24.59 -14.93
C GLY A 9 -3.90 24.61 -13.80
N LYS A 10 -5.00 23.86 -13.99
CA LYS A 10 -6.11 23.73 -13.02
C LYS A 10 -5.63 23.03 -11.75
N LEU A 11 -6.14 23.48 -10.60
CA LEU A 11 -5.97 22.79 -9.32
C LEU A 11 -6.32 21.31 -9.45
N PRO A 12 -5.41 20.38 -9.14
CA PRO A 12 -5.72 18.95 -9.10
C PRO A 12 -6.72 18.66 -7.98
N ASN A 13 -7.40 17.53 -8.06
CA ASN A 13 -8.23 17.07 -6.94
C ASN A 13 -7.33 16.47 -5.85
N PHE A 14 -6.90 17.29 -4.91
CA PHE A 14 -6.00 16.88 -3.82
C PHE A 14 -6.60 15.79 -2.92
N LYS A 15 -7.92 15.66 -2.87
CA LYS A 15 -8.60 14.62 -2.07
C LYS A 15 -8.34 13.20 -2.56
N ASP A 16 -8.04 13.05 -3.85
CA ASP A 16 -7.79 11.74 -4.47
C ASP A 16 -6.32 11.37 -4.52
N THR A 17 -5.46 12.24 -3.98
CA THR A 17 -4.02 12.10 -4.04
C THR A 17 -3.46 12.04 -2.63
N ASP A 18 -2.85 10.91 -2.27
CA ASP A 18 -2.31 10.69 -0.93
C ASP A 18 -0.80 10.98 -0.88
N PHE A 19 -0.35 11.43 0.27
CA PHE A 19 1.04 11.75 0.60
C PHE A 19 1.46 10.94 1.81
N TYR A 20 2.61 10.25 1.73
CA TYR A 20 3.12 9.39 2.79
C TYR A 20 4.60 9.61 3.02
N ILE A 21 4.99 9.71 4.28
CA ILE A 21 6.37 9.62 4.72
C ILE A 21 6.46 8.78 5.99
N SER A 22 7.61 8.16 6.25
CA SER A 22 7.84 7.39 7.47
C SER A 22 9.25 7.61 8.02
N ASN A 23 9.44 7.29 9.30
CA ASN A 23 10.76 7.26 9.89
C ASN A 23 11.57 6.04 9.42
N ALA A 24 12.90 6.04 9.71
CA ALA A 24 13.80 4.95 9.32
C ALA A 24 13.45 3.60 9.96
N PHE A 25 12.79 3.60 11.12
CA PHE A 25 12.34 2.37 11.82
C PHE A 25 11.00 1.85 11.32
N LYS A 26 10.31 2.62 10.48
CA LYS A 26 9.03 2.25 9.87
C LYS A 26 7.91 1.96 10.88
N ASP A 27 8.00 2.50 12.08
CA ASP A 27 7.01 2.38 13.15
C ASP A 27 6.19 3.65 13.38
N THR A 28 6.63 4.76 12.77
CA THR A 28 5.97 6.06 12.80
C THR A 28 5.86 6.63 11.40
N CYS A 29 4.74 7.22 11.07
CA CYS A 29 4.53 7.80 9.75
C CYS A 29 3.55 8.98 9.76
N THR A 30 3.51 9.65 8.62
CA THR A 30 2.51 10.65 8.23
C THR A 30 1.74 10.14 7.02
N SER A 31 0.42 10.24 7.05
CA SER A 31 -0.48 9.92 5.96
C SER A 31 -1.46 11.08 5.78
N LEU A 32 -1.31 11.86 4.73
CA LEU A 32 -2.13 13.03 4.42
C LEU A 32 -2.52 13.01 2.94
N ASN A 33 -3.35 13.94 2.52
CA ASN A 33 -3.53 14.20 1.10
C ASN A 33 -2.44 15.14 0.56
N ALA A 34 -2.30 15.25 -0.75
CA ALA A 34 -1.21 15.99 -1.37
C ALA A 34 -1.11 17.46 -0.98
N ASN A 35 -2.20 18.08 -0.55
CA ASN A 35 -2.22 19.44 0.01
C ASN A 35 -1.99 19.47 1.53
N PHE A 36 -1.49 18.37 2.10
CA PHE A 36 -1.27 18.15 3.53
C PHE A 36 -2.54 18.24 4.37
N GLY A 37 -3.70 17.97 3.76
CA GLY A 37 -4.99 17.86 4.44
C GLY A 37 -5.28 16.44 4.94
N ALA A 38 -6.10 16.31 5.97
CA ALA A 38 -6.58 15.02 6.49
C ALA A 38 -8.06 14.83 6.12
N TYR A 39 -8.33 14.25 4.95
CA TYR A 39 -9.69 14.05 4.45
C TYR A 39 -10.26 12.67 4.70
N LYS A 40 -9.39 11.68 4.84
CA LYS A 40 -9.75 10.27 4.91
C LYS A 40 -9.65 9.74 6.34
N PRO A 41 -10.42 8.72 6.71
CA PRO A 41 -10.36 8.13 8.06
C PRO A 41 -8.99 7.59 8.48
N TYR A 42 -8.12 7.32 7.52
CA TYR A 42 -6.75 6.83 7.75
C TYR A 42 -5.68 7.92 7.68
N ASN A 43 -6.06 9.17 7.37
CA ASN A 43 -5.11 10.27 7.38
C ASN A 43 -4.73 10.66 8.82
N GLY A 44 -3.49 11.09 9.00
CA GLY A 44 -2.95 11.61 10.23
C GLY A 44 -1.54 12.14 10.02
N LEU A 45 -1.22 13.23 10.68
CA LEU A 45 0.10 13.86 10.62
C LEU A 45 1.14 13.08 11.44
N TYR A 46 0.74 12.52 12.59
CA TYR A 46 1.60 11.67 13.38
C TYR A 46 0.86 10.38 13.75
N ILE A 47 1.32 9.28 13.17
CA ILE A 47 0.74 7.96 13.32
C ILE A 47 1.82 7.01 13.83
N LYS A 48 1.55 6.30 14.93
CA LYS A 48 2.46 5.29 15.48
C LYS A 48 1.72 4.01 15.82
N ASN A 49 2.28 2.86 15.43
CA ASN A 49 1.69 1.54 15.70
C ASN A 49 0.20 1.46 15.29
N ASN A 50 -0.16 1.96 14.12
CA ASN A 50 -1.53 2.01 13.57
C ASN A 50 -2.52 2.90 14.35
N LYS A 51 -2.03 3.75 15.25
CA LYS A 51 -2.86 4.70 15.96
C LYS A 51 -2.54 6.12 15.51
N ILE A 52 -3.54 6.87 15.15
CA ILE A 52 -3.43 8.30 14.86
C ILE A 52 -3.40 9.02 16.20
N LEU A 53 -2.33 9.79 16.44
CA LEU A 53 -2.13 10.57 17.66
C LEU A 53 -2.34 12.07 17.40
N LEU A 54 -1.84 12.55 16.25
CA LEU A 54 -2.06 13.90 15.77
C LEU A 54 -2.66 13.81 14.37
N GLU A 55 -3.86 14.32 14.19
CA GLU A 55 -4.54 14.25 12.91
C GLU A 55 -3.97 15.27 11.93
N ASN A 56 -3.88 16.52 12.36
CA ASN A 56 -3.33 17.60 11.54
C ASN A 56 -2.97 18.82 12.41
N LEU A 57 -2.46 19.85 11.76
CA LEU A 57 -2.26 21.19 12.30
C LEU A 57 -3.21 22.17 11.60
N ILE A 58 -3.95 22.99 12.35
CA ILE A 58 -4.65 24.14 11.79
C ILE A 58 -3.66 25.31 11.78
N GLU A 59 -3.37 25.83 10.60
CA GLU A 59 -2.48 26.97 10.40
C GLU A 59 -3.30 28.19 10.01
N GLU A 60 -3.05 29.31 10.67
CA GLU A 60 -3.79 30.56 10.46
C GLU A 60 -2.82 31.74 10.32
N ILE A 61 -3.13 32.62 9.39
CA ILE A 61 -2.44 33.91 9.21
C ILE A 61 -3.45 35.01 9.50
N GLU A 62 -3.15 35.86 10.49
CA GLU A 62 -3.95 37.05 10.79
C GLU A 62 -3.21 38.28 10.28
N LEU A 63 -3.84 38.99 9.32
CA LEU A 63 -3.36 40.22 8.71
C LEU A 63 -4.50 41.24 8.67
N LYS A 64 -4.35 42.38 9.30
CA LYS A 64 -5.35 43.49 9.31
C LYS A 64 -6.75 43.01 9.68
N ASP A 65 -6.87 42.30 10.79
CA ASP A 65 -8.14 41.77 11.34
C ASP A 65 -8.83 40.70 10.46
N LYS A 66 -8.15 40.26 9.40
CA LYS A 66 -8.57 39.10 8.58
C LYS A 66 -7.77 37.89 8.94
N ILE A 67 -8.47 36.78 9.16
CA ILE A 67 -7.87 35.47 9.42
C ILE A 67 -7.97 34.64 8.15
N PHE A 68 -6.83 34.25 7.61
CA PHE A 68 -6.71 33.30 6.52
C PHE A 68 -6.39 31.93 7.12
N ASN A 69 -7.22 30.95 6.80
CA ASN A 69 -7.01 29.58 7.26
C ASN A 69 -6.30 28.77 6.17
N MET A 70 -5.11 28.25 6.50
CA MET A 70 -4.25 27.51 5.58
C MET A 70 -4.42 26.00 5.70
N SER A 71 -5.42 25.55 6.45
CA SER A 71 -5.70 24.13 6.62
C SER A 71 -7.11 23.80 6.16
N GLN A 72 -7.25 22.63 5.56
CA GLN A 72 -8.57 22.14 5.23
C GLN A 72 -9.20 21.44 6.42
N LEU A 73 -10.39 21.87 6.77
CA LEU A 73 -11.18 21.28 7.83
C LEU A 73 -12.67 21.35 7.46
N LYS A 74 -13.35 20.21 7.55
CA LYS A 74 -14.80 20.12 7.36
C LYS A 74 -15.46 19.70 8.65
N THR A 75 -16.26 20.57 9.23
CA THR A 75 -17.11 20.28 10.38
C THR A 75 -18.58 20.38 10.00
N ALA A 76 -19.49 20.08 10.91
CA ALA A 76 -20.92 20.27 10.68
C ALA A 76 -21.29 21.74 10.39
N LEU A 77 -20.53 22.70 10.92
CA LEU A 77 -20.83 24.13 10.87
C LEU A 77 -19.91 24.94 9.96
N LYS A 78 -18.71 24.44 9.67
CA LYS A 78 -17.68 25.21 8.94
C LYS A 78 -16.92 24.32 7.96
N TYR A 79 -16.72 24.84 6.77
CA TYR A 79 -15.77 24.30 5.81
C TYR A 79 -14.69 25.35 5.52
N THR A 80 -13.42 24.97 5.69
CA THR A 80 -12.28 25.80 5.31
C THR A 80 -11.59 25.16 4.12
N ASN A 81 -11.23 25.95 3.13
CA ASN A 81 -10.51 25.54 1.94
C ASN A 81 -9.30 26.45 1.74
N CYS A 82 -8.11 25.88 1.69
CA CYS A 82 -6.86 26.61 1.48
C CYS A 82 -6.26 26.38 0.09
N ASP A 83 -6.90 25.58 -0.76
CA ASP A 83 -6.35 25.19 -2.06
C ASP A 83 -6.08 26.40 -2.95
N GLU A 84 -6.90 27.47 -2.84
CA GLU A 84 -6.72 28.71 -3.59
C GLU A 84 -5.41 29.46 -3.26
N TYR A 85 -4.83 29.23 -2.08
CA TYR A 85 -3.57 29.86 -1.64
C TYR A 85 -2.35 29.02 -2.01
N ILE A 86 -2.51 27.78 -2.41
CA ILE A 86 -1.38 26.92 -2.79
C ILE A 86 -0.75 27.44 -4.07
N SER A 87 0.56 27.71 -4.02
CA SER A 87 1.35 28.13 -5.17
C SER A 87 2.24 27.04 -5.74
N LEU A 88 2.66 26.08 -4.90
CA LEU A 88 3.50 24.96 -5.29
C LEU A 88 3.27 23.76 -4.34
N ILE A 89 3.29 22.55 -4.90
CA ILE A 89 3.48 21.29 -4.18
C ILE A 89 4.64 20.56 -4.84
N ASP A 90 5.68 20.31 -4.05
CA ASP A 90 6.83 19.51 -4.44
C ASP A 90 6.93 18.30 -3.52
N LEU A 91 6.73 17.13 -4.08
CA LEU A 91 6.66 15.89 -3.34
C LEU A 91 8.03 15.27 -3.09
N ASP A 92 9.02 15.56 -3.93
CA ASP A 92 10.36 15.03 -3.72
C ASP A 92 11.00 15.64 -2.48
N SER A 93 10.71 16.93 -2.23
CA SER A 93 11.14 17.62 -1.01
C SER A 93 10.09 17.62 0.10
N ASN A 94 8.92 17.02 -0.10
CA ASN A 94 7.79 17.08 0.82
C ASN A 94 7.43 18.52 1.22
N THR A 95 7.44 19.43 0.24
CA THR A 95 7.28 20.87 0.45
C THR A 95 6.00 21.38 -0.19
N ILE A 96 5.27 22.21 0.56
CA ILE A 96 4.14 22.97 0.04
C ILE A 96 4.38 24.47 0.27
N LYS A 97 4.06 25.28 -0.76
CA LYS A 97 4.16 26.73 -0.69
C LYS A 97 2.79 27.38 -0.87
N TYR A 98 2.55 28.40 -0.08
CA TYR A 98 1.32 29.19 -0.09
C TYR A 98 1.62 30.65 -0.41
N ASP A 99 0.68 31.27 -1.08
CA ASP A 99 0.69 32.68 -1.43
C ASP A 99 -0.63 33.31 -0.99
N VAL A 100 -0.58 34.08 0.09
CA VAL A 100 -1.73 34.76 0.71
C VAL A 100 -1.58 36.27 0.45
N GLY A 101 -1.31 36.64 -0.80
CA GLY A 101 -1.06 38.00 -1.23
C GLY A 101 0.27 38.56 -0.70
N ASP A 102 0.23 39.42 0.32
CA ASP A 102 1.44 40.00 0.89
C ASP A 102 2.20 39.06 1.86
N VAL A 103 1.71 37.85 2.09
CA VAL A 103 2.38 36.85 2.96
C VAL A 103 2.63 35.57 2.16
N LEU A 104 3.90 35.22 2.05
CA LEU A 104 4.31 33.95 1.49
C LEU A 104 4.77 33.03 2.60
N TYR A 105 4.35 31.78 2.59
CA TYR A 105 4.95 30.80 3.47
C TYR A 105 5.10 29.45 2.80
N GLN A 106 6.08 28.70 3.26
CA GLN A 106 6.30 27.32 2.88
C GLN A 106 6.51 26.47 4.11
N LYS A 107 6.13 25.20 4.00
CA LYS A 107 6.44 24.18 4.98
C LYS A 107 6.98 22.93 4.32
N GLN A 108 7.92 22.28 5.00
CA GLN A 108 8.49 21.00 4.62
C GLN A 108 8.29 20.00 5.76
N ILE A 109 7.89 18.76 5.45
CA ILE A 109 7.64 17.71 6.43
C ILE A 109 8.63 16.57 6.22
N TYR A 110 9.32 16.13 7.29
CA TYR A 110 10.27 15.03 7.25
C TYR A 110 10.42 14.37 8.63
N TYR A 111 10.97 13.17 8.66
CA TYR A 111 11.40 12.52 9.90
C TYR A 111 12.90 12.72 10.12
N GLU A 112 13.29 13.04 11.35
CA GLU A 112 14.69 13.10 11.73
C GLU A 112 15.34 11.71 11.62
N ASN A 113 16.59 11.67 11.13
CA ASN A 113 17.28 10.42 10.86
C ASN A 113 17.36 9.52 12.09
N LYS A 114 16.93 8.26 11.95
CA LYS A 114 16.97 7.22 12.99
C LYS A 114 16.23 7.60 14.28
N SER A 115 15.17 8.38 14.17
CA SER A 115 14.30 8.72 15.30
C SER A 115 12.84 8.62 14.91
N ASP A 116 11.93 8.80 15.88
CA ASP A 116 10.50 8.95 15.65
C ASP A 116 10.04 10.41 15.64
N ILE A 117 11.00 11.35 15.60
CA ILE A 117 10.72 12.78 15.60
C ILE A 117 10.27 13.21 14.21
N LEU A 118 9.02 13.64 14.11
CA LEU A 118 8.51 14.32 12.93
C LEU A 118 8.86 15.78 13.01
N CYS A 119 9.55 16.31 12.01
CA CYS A 119 9.92 17.71 11.88
C CYS A 119 9.08 18.39 10.80
N ILE A 120 8.67 19.62 11.06
CA ILE A 120 8.02 20.50 10.10
C ILE A 120 8.75 21.83 10.12
N ASP A 121 9.49 22.10 9.05
CA ASP A 121 10.18 23.37 8.86
C ASP A 121 9.26 24.37 8.20
N TYR A 122 9.22 25.56 8.74
CA TYR A 122 8.45 26.69 8.23
C TYR A 122 9.36 27.83 7.81
N GLU A 123 9.02 28.45 6.72
CA GLU A 123 9.58 29.73 6.32
C GLU A 123 8.43 30.68 5.97
N VAL A 124 8.33 31.80 6.66
CA VAL A 124 7.25 32.79 6.51
C VAL A 124 7.85 34.14 6.15
N GLU A 125 7.42 34.73 5.03
CA GLU A 125 7.84 36.04 4.55
C GLU A 125 6.64 36.99 4.57
N ASN A 126 6.69 38.03 5.42
CA ASN A 126 5.70 39.09 5.47
C ASN A 126 6.16 40.29 4.64
N LYS A 127 5.60 40.45 3.45
CA LYS A 127 5.83 41.58 2.53
C LYS A 127 4.90 42.77 2.78
N SER A 128 3.95 42.64 3.71
CA SER A 128 2.99 43.68 3.99
C SER A 128 3.59 44.83 4.83
N SER A 129 2.89 45.95 4.84
CA SER A 129 3.21 47.12 5.69
C SER A 129 2.75 46.92 7.17
N ASN A 130 2.12 45.80 7.50
CA ASN A 130 1.57 45.50 8.83
C ASN A 130 2.27 44.29 9.45
N ASN A 131 2.18 44.17 10.76
CA ASN A 131 2.57 42.93 11.42
C ASN A 131 1.58 41.82 11.07
N VAL A 132 2.11 40.59 11.07
CA VAL A 132 1.34 39.36 10.84
C VAL A 132 1.43 38.50 12.08
N LEU A 133 0.32 37.90 12.47
CA LEU A 133 0.32 36.86 13.50
C LEU A 133 0.09 35.51 12.82
N PHE A 134 1.05 34.61 12.99
CA PHE A 134 0.99 33.24 12.47
C PHE A 134 0.68 32.29 13.64
N ARG A 135 -0.35 31.48 13.49
CA ARG A 135 -0.81 30.54 14.52
C ARG A 135 -0.85 29.12 14.01
N ILE A 136 -0.46 28.16 14.86
CA ILE A 136 -0.57 26.73 14.63
C ILE A 136 -1.33 26.08 15.78
N LYS A 137 -2.39 25.35 15.46
CA LYS A 137 -3.28 24.69 16.43
C LYS A 137 -3.27 23.18 16.16
N PRO A 138 -2.67 22.37 17.05
CA PRO A 138 -2.67 20.91 16.89
C PRO A 138 -4.07 20.31 17.05
N LEU A 139 -4.43 19.37 16.17
CA LEU A 139 -5.64 18.55 16.26
C LEU A 139 -5.29 17.16 16.72
N VAL A 140 -5.60 16.83 17.95
CA VAL A 140 -5.18 15.59 18.61
C VAL A 140 -6.33 14.61 18.73
N THR A 141 -6.03 13.33 18.48
CA THR A 141 -6.91 12.18 18.70
C THR A 141 -6.09 11.02 19.27
N TYR A 142 -6.75 9.90 19.59
CA TYR A 142 -6.08 8.63 19.88
C TYR A 142 -6.98 7.51 19.42
N ARG A 143 -6.80 7.06 18.19
CA ARG A 143 -7.66 6.08 17.56
C ARG A 143 -6.95 5.21 16.52
N ASN A 144 -7.52 4.06 16.27
CA ASN A 144 -7.19 3.27 15.09
C ASN A 144 -7.86 3.86 13.84
N PHE A 145 -7.41 3.44 12.65
CA PHE A 145 -8.08 3.78 11.40
C PHE A 145 -9.56 3.34 11.45
N PHE A 146 -10.43 4.14 10.86
CA PHE A 146 -11.87 3.88 10.79
C PHE A 146 -12.59 3.73 12.15
N VAL A 147 -11.93 4.01 13.26
CA VAL A 147 -12.53 3.99 14.61
C VAL A 147 -12.59 5.41 15.14
N MET A 148 -13.70 6.07 14.89
CA MET A 148 -13.90 7.47 15.30
C MET A 148 -14.15 7.61 16.80
N LYS A 149 -13.79 8.76 17.35
CA LYS A 149 -13.93 9.09 18.77
C LYS A 149 -14.89 10.25 18.96
N ASP A 150 -15.79 10.09 19.93
CA ASP A 150 -16.62 11.19 20.44
C ASP A 150 -15.90 11.91 21.59
N ALA A 151 -16.32 13.14 21.87
CA ALA A 151 -15.75 14.01 22.91
C ALA A 151 -15.64 13.33 24.29
N GLN A 152 -16.61 12.49 24.65
CA GLN A 152 -16.62 11.76 25.92
C GLN A 152 -15.46 10.79 26.12
N TYR A 153 -14.80 10.37 25.03
CA TYR A 153 -13.65 9.47 25.05
C TYR A 153 -12.31 10.19 24.92
N LEU A 154 -12.33 11.53 24.74
CA LEU A 154 -11.14 12.37 24.62
C LEU A 154 -10.71 12.86 26.01
N ARG A 155 -9.99 12.03 26.76
CA ARG A 155 -9.49 12.36 28.11
C ARG A 155 -7.99 12.59 28.05
N PHE A 156 -7.61 13.83 27.74
CA PHE A 156 -6.22 14.23 27.64
C PHE A 156 -5.85 15.15 28.79
N THR A 157 -4.65 14.99 29.32
CA THR A 157 -4.04 15.93 30.25
C THR A 157 -2.84 16.58 29.60
N GLN A 158 -2.67 17.89 29.83
CA GLN A 158 -1.60 18.63 29.19
C GLN A 158 -0.80 19.48 30.18
N ARG A 159 0.47 19.66 29.88
CA ARG A 159 1.38 20.53 30.60
C ARG A 159 2.19 21.36 29.61
N LYS A 160 2.25 22.68 29.86
CA LYS A 160 3.18 23.58 29.16
C LYS A 160 4.61 23.26 29.60
N ILE A 161 5.53 23.18 28.68
CA ILE A 161 6.98 23.04 28.89
C ILE A 161 7.69 24.24 28.27
N LYS A 162 9.02 24.36 28.47
CA LYS A 162 9.78 25.51 28.01
C LYS A 162 9.59 25.82 26.54
N ASP A 163 9.69 24.80 25.70
CA ASP A 163 9.69 24.95 24.24
C ASP A 163 8.40 24.44 23.59
N GLY A 164 7.28 24.34 24.34
CA GLY A 164 6.01 23.87 23.82
C GLY A 164 5.12 23.20 24.85
N MET A 165 4.65 22.00 24.55
CA MET A 165 3.73 21.24 25.40
C MET A 165 4.03 19.74 25.40
N VAL A 166 3.61 19.08 26.47
CA VAL A 166 3.44 17.63 26.52
C VAL A 166 1.98 17.30 26.84
N LEU A 167 1.43 16.36 26.10
CA LEU A 167 0.07 15.86 26.22
C LEU A 167 0.11 14.38 26.55
N ASN A 168 -0.46 13.97 27.68
CA ASN A 168 -0.74 12.58 27.95
C ASN A 168 -2.03 12.20 27.22
N ILE A 169 -1.93 11.29 26.25
CA ILE A 169 -3.02 10.89 25.35
C ILE A 169 -3.73 9.64 25.86
N SER A 170 -3.03 8.78 26.59
CA SER A 170 -3.59 7.58 27.18
C SER A 170 -2.92 7.34 28.52
N VAL A 171 -3.69 7.46 29.57
CA VAL A 171 -3.21 7.21 30.95
C VAL A 171 -2.92 5.71 31.15
N SER A 172 -3.74 4.84 30.56
CA SER A 172 -3.58 3.39 30.69
C SER A 172 -2.31 2.86 30.01
N ASP A 173 -1.90 3.51 28.91
CA ASP A 173 -0.76 3.06 28.10
C ASP A 173 0.48 3.94 28.34
N ASP A 174 0.39 4.93 29.25
CA ASP A 174 1.43 5.94 29.53
C ASP A 174 1.99 6.62 28.26
N ILE A 175 1.07 6.96 27.32
CA ILE A 175 1.45 7.55 26.05
C ILE A 175 1.47 9.06 26.15
N ASN A 176 2.66 9.65 25.95
CA ASN A 176 2.88 11.06 25.89
C ASN A 176 3.15 11.52 24.46
N LEU A 177 2.62 12.68 24.08
CA LEU A 177 2.92 13.36 22.82
C LEU A 177 3.57 14.70 23.14
N TYR A 178 4.81 14.87 22.72
CA TYR A 178 5.55 16.12 22.83
C TYR A 178 5.41 16.90 21.54
N ILE A 179 4.98 18.16 21.62
CA ILE A 179 4.96 19.10 20.51
C ILE A 179 5.77 20.31 20.92
N LYS A 180 6.86 20.56 20.23
CA LYS A 180 7.81 21.62 20.52
C LYS A 180 8.09 22.50 19.31
N SER A 181 8.49 23.74 19.57
CA SER A 181 8.99 24.68 18.56
C SER A 181 10.12 25.51 19.15
N ASP A 182 11.09 25.87 18.31
CA ASP A 182 12.22 26.71 18.68
C ASP A 182 11.86 28.20 18.86
N GLU A 183 10.87 28.68 18.12
CA GLU A 183 10.53 30.11 18.02
C GLU A 183 9.08 30.46 18.38
N LEU A 184 8.17 29.48 18.36
CA LEU A 184 6.76 29.73 18.64
C LEU A 184 6.48 29.71 20.15
N SER A 185 5.71 30.69 20.64
CA SER A 185 5.18 30.66 21.99
C SER A 185 3.93 29.77 22.05
N TYR A 186 3.85 28.91 23.07
CA TYR A 186 2.68 28.08 23.29
C TYR A 186 1.76 28.67 24.36
N ASP A 187 0.47 28.83 24.02
CA ASP A 187 -0.58 29.21 24.96
C ASP A 187 -1.65 28.12 25.03
N LYS A 188 -2.01 27.77 26.28
CA LYS A 188 -3.01 26.77 26.56
C LYS A 188 -4.40 27.34 26.31
N GLU A 189 -5.07 26.82 25.27
CA GLU A 189 -6.46 27.17 24.93
C GLU A 189 -7.21 25.89 24.57
N THR A 190 -7.69 25.17 25.59
CA THR A 190 -8.33 23.87 25.41
C THR A 190 -9.71 23.99 24.77
N LYS A 191 -9.91 23.36 23.63
CA LYS A 191 -11.20 23.25 22.93
C LYS A 191 -11.43 21.85 22.39
N ILE A 192 -12.68 21.51 22.14
CA ILE A 192 -13.04 20.31 21.37
C ILE A 192 -13.70 20.80 20.08
N LEU A 193 -13.17 20.34 18.95
CA LEU A 193 -13.80 20.51 17.65
C LEU A 193 -14.71 19.31 17.41
N THR A 194 -16.02 19.57 17.36
CA THR A 194 -17.02 18.52 17.23
C THR A 194 -17.38 18.27 15.76
N SER A 195 -17.70 17.01 15.46
CA SER A 195 -18.22 16.57 14.15
C SER A 195 -17.30 16.92 12.99
N VAL A 196 -16.00 16.71 13.15
CA VAL A 196 -15.04 16.75 12.04
C VAL A 196 -15.35 15.60 11.10
N LYS A 197 -15.46 15.90 9.81
CA LYS A 197 -15.94 14.97 8.79
C LYS A 197 -14.80 14.43 7.94
N HIS A 198 -14.79 13.10 7.81
CA HIS A 198 -13.91 12.36 6.90
C HIS A 198 -14.75 11.70 5.82
N GLU A 199 -14.46 12.02 4.58
CA GLU A 199 -15.16 11.47 3.41
C GLU A 199 -14.36 10.33 2.80
N TYR A 200 -15.02 9.24 2.43
CA TYR A 200 -14.37 8.09 1.79
C TYR A 200 -15.35 7.33 0.92
N MET A 201 -14.81 6.54 -0.01
CA MET A 201 -15.57 5.60 -0.83
C MET A 201 -15.53 4.22 -0.18
N ASN A 202 -16.69 3.68 0.20
CA ASN A 202 -16.79 2.37 0.84
C ASN A 202 -16.73 1.21 -0.17
N LEU A 203 -16.67 -0.04 0.33
CA LEU A 203 -16.62 -1.26 -0.49
C LEU A 203 -17.83 -1.46 -1.41
N ASP A 204 -18.96 -0.83 -1.11
CA ASP A 204 -20.14 -0.84 -1.98
C ASP A 204 -20.08 0.23 -3.08
N SER A 205 -18.94 0.89 -3.25
CA SER A 205 -18.75 2.02 -4.17
C SER A 205 -19.68 3.20 -3.89
N LYS A 206 -20.03 3.42 -2.62
CA LYS A 206 -20.87 4.53 -2.17
C LYS A 206 -20.04 5.53 -1.39
N PRO A 207 -20.25 6.85 -1.63
CA PRO A 207 -19.70 7.88 -0.76
C PRO A 207 -20.20 7.66 0.66
N SER A 208 -19.28 7.66 1.60
CA SER A 208 -19.54 7.49 3.03
C SER A 208 -18.83 8.57 3.81
N GLU A 209 -19.31 8.86 5.01
CA GLU A 209 -18.79 9.92 5.88
C GLU A 209 -18.62 9.37 7.29
N TYR A 210 -17.44 9.53 7.86
CA TYR A 210 -17.21 9.41 9.28
C TYR A 210 -17.17 10.78 9.94
N LYS A 211 -17.61 10.85 11.21
CA LYS A 211 -17.53 12.04 12.05
C LYS A 211 -16.77 11.69 13.31
N GLU A 212 -15.88 12.59 13.72
CA GLU A 212 -15.22 12.47 15.00
C GLU A 212 -15.07 13.83 15.68
N ASP A 213 -14.81 13.79 16.99
CA ASP A 213 -14.45 14.95 17.75
C ASP A 213 -12.95 14.97 17.98
N LEU A 214 -12.32 16.13 17.83
CA LEU A 214 -10.88 16.31 17.96
C LEU A 214 -10.54 17.24 19.11
N PHE A 215 -9.49 16.91 19.85
CA PHE A 215 -8.99 17.74 20.94
C PHE A 215 -7.99 18.77 20.43
N LEU A 216 -8.22 20.03 20.73
CA LEU A 216 -7.34 21.15 20.49
C LEU A 216 -6.75 21.60 21.82
N PRO A 217 -5.49 21.29 22.13
CA PRO A 217 -4.86 21.59 23.43
C PRO A 217 -4.54 23.06 23.62
N GLY A 218 -4.23 23.78 22.54
CA GLY A 218 -3.82 25.17 22.60
C GLY A 218 -3.30 25.69 21.28
N VAL A 219 -2.57 26.79 21.33
CA VAL A 219 -2.10 27.53 20.16
C VAL A 219 -0.60 27.79 20.28
N PHE A 220 0.13 27.50 19.23
CA PHE A 220 1.49 27.99 19.02
C PHE A 220 1.40 29.22 18.14
N GLU A 221 2.09 30.31 18.53
CA GLU A 221 2.01 31.56 17.77
C GLU A 221 3.33 32.32 17.70
N ILE A 222 3.47 33.09 16.61
CA ILE A 222 4.60 34.02 16.41
C ILE A 222 4.10 35.26 15.70
N LYS A 223 4.62 36.41 16.15
CA LYS A 223 4.36 37.70 15.53
C LYS A 223 5.51 38.08 14.59
N LEU A 224 5.23 38.17 13.30
CA LEU A 224 6.19 38.63 12.30
C LEU A 224 6.05 40.14 12.11
N LYS A 225 7.16 40.84 12.14
CA LYS A 225 7.19 42.28 11.86
C LYS A 225 6.88 42.52 10.37
N LYS A 226 6.43 43.73 10.07
CA LYS A 226 6.30 44.17 8.67
C LYS A 226 7.62 44.01 7.92
N GLN A 227 7.57 43.66 6.64
CA GLN A 227 8.74 43.54 5.77
C GLN A 227 9.83 42.63 6.35
N SER A 228 9.42 41.49 6.94
CA SER A 228 10.37 40.56 7.57
C SER A 228 10.14 39.13 7.11
N LYS A 229 11.20 38.34 7.19
CA LYS A 229 11.21 36.90 6.92
C LYS A 229 11.68 36.14 8.17
N LYS A 230 11.05 35.03 8.50
CA LYS A 230 11.44 34.14 9.60
C LYS A 230 11.35 32.70 9.21
N SER A 231 12.32 31.91 9.69
CA SER A 231 12.32 30.45 9.59
C SER A 231 12.31 29.88 11.01
N PHE A 232 11.53 28.82 11.22
CA PHE A 232 11.41 28.12 12.49
C PHE A 232 10.96 26.68 12.23
N HIS A 233 11.14 25.82 13.21
CA HIS A 233 10.63 24.46 13.11
C HIS A 233 9.72 24.10 14.28
N MET A 234 8.86 23.14 13.99
CA MET A 234 8.01 22.43 14.95
C MET A 234 8.36 20.95 14.88
N ALA A 235 8.46 20.30 16.02
CA ALA A 235 8.79 18.89 16.09
C ALA A 235 7.82 18.14 17.00
N ILE A 236 7.47 16.91 16.61
CA ILE A 236 6.49 16.05 17.28
C ILE A 236 7.12 14.68 17.54
N SER A 237 6.99 14.15 18.77
CA SER A 237 7.46 12.81 19.14
C SER A 237 6.68 12.26 20.33
N MET A 238 6.70 10.94 20.51
CA MET A 238 6.21 10.30 21.74
C MET A 238 7.24 10.32 22.87
N HIS A 239 8.48 10.64 22.56
CA HIS A 239 9.57 10.73 23.53
C HIS A 239 10.01 12.18 23.71
N ASP A 240 10.48 12.54 24.91
CA ASP A 240 11.06 13.85 25.13
C ASP A 240 12.36 14.03 24.35
N PHE A 241 12.56 15.20 23.79
CA PHE A 241 13.73 15.54 22.97
C PHE A 241 14.11 17.02 23.17
N ASP A 242 15.36 17.34 22.89
CA ASP A 242 15.84 18.72 22.90
C ASP A 242 15.70 19.31 21.49
N ILE A 243 14.78 20.27 21.32
CA ILE A 243 14.53 20.90 20.02
C ILE A 243 15.76 21.69 19.51
N SER A 244 16.63 22.15 20.40
CA SER A 244 17.83 22.91 20.02
C SER A 244 18.88 22.05 19.31
N THR A 245 18.77 20.73 19.40
CA THR A 245 19.68 19.79 18.70
C THR A 245 19.24 19.51 17.25
N LEU A 246 18.01 19.87 16.90
CA LEU A 246 17.48 19.73 15.55
C LEU A 246 17.98 20.90 14.69
N SER A 247 18.38 20.61 13.47
CA SER A 247 18.78 21.64 12.50
C SER A 247 17.73 21.76 11.43
N LEU A 248 17.40 23.00 11.03
CA LEU A 248 16.57 23.24 9.84
C LEU A 248 17.20 22.50 8.66
N ASN A 249 16.38 21.73 7.96
CA ASN A 249 16.82 21.02 6.77
C ASN A 249 17.02 22.05 5.64
N SER A 250 18.24 22.58 5.50
CA SER A 250 18.57 23.62 4.51
C SER A 250 18.59 23.10 3.06
N ASN A 251 18.46 21.80 2.86
CA ASN A 251 18.49 21.19 1.54
C ASN A 251 17.08 21.07 0.92
N PHE A 252 16.54 22.20 0.47
CA PHE A 252 15.35 22.22 -0.41
C PHE A 252 15.66 21.68 -1.84
N ASP A 253 16.89 21.27 -2.11
CA ASP A 253 17.33 20.65 -3.37
C ASP A 253 17.56 19.15 -3.17
N ASN A 254 16.51 18.36 -3.29
CA ASN A 254 16.66 16.90 -3.37
C ASN A 254 17.21 16.51 -4.74
N LYS A 255 18.37 15.85 -4.73
CA LYS A 255 18.88 15.18 -5.93
C LYS A 255 17.99 13.97 -6.19
N VAL A 256 17.35 13.96 -7.36
CA VAL A 256 16.71 12.77 -7.91
C VAL A 256 17.78 11.67 -8.01
N ASP A 257 17.48 10.51 -7.47
CA ASP A 257 18.36 9.33 -7.64
C ASP A 257 18.31 8.89 -9.11
N GLU A 258 19.28 9.37 -9.90
CA GLU A 258 19.43 9.04 -11.32
C GLU A 258 19.98 7.62 -11.56
N SER A 259 20.24 6.85 -10.50
CA SER A 259 20.92 5.54 -10.58
C SER A 259 20.06 4.41 -11.13
N ILE A 260 18.77 4.67 -11.49
CA ILE A 260 17.89 3.62 -12.00
C ILE A 260 17.79 3.73 -13.52
N PRO A 261 18.38 2.79 -14.26
CA PRO A 261 18.20 2.73 -15.70
C PRO A 261 16.82 2.14 -16.02
N THR A 262 15.76 2.90 -15.84
CA THR A 262 14.45 2.52 -16.33
C THR A 262 14.11 3.39 -17.53
N LYS A 263 13.65 2.73 -18.58
CA LYS A 263 13.31 3.34 -19.87
C LYS A 263 12.08 4.26 -19.77
N TYR A 264 11.30 4.12 -18.69
CA TYR A 264 10.00 4.75 -18.53
C TYR A 264 9.86 5.39 -17.15
N GLN A 265 9.36 6.62 -17.11
CA GLN A 265 9.18 7.38 -15.87
C GLN A 265 8.19 6.70 -14.92
N GLU A 266 7.12 6.13 -15.47
CA GLU A 266 6.07 5.46 -14.69
C GLU A 266 6.60 4.24 -13.91
N LEU A 267 7.56 3.52 -14.47
CA LEU A 267 8.19 2.39 -13.79
C LEU A 267 9.13 2.86 -12.67
N ARG A 268 9.77 4.02 -12.82
CA ARG A 268 10.53 4.68 -11.75
C ARG A 268 9.61 5.12 -10.61
N ASP A 269 8.49 5.74 -10.95
CA ASP A 269 7.49 6.19 -9.97
C ASP A 269 6.93 4.99 -9.19
N LEU A 270 6.62 3.89 -9.87
CA LEU A 270 6.18 2.63 -9.22
C LEU A 270 7.27 2.01 -8.35
N LYS A 271 8.55 2.06 -8.75
CA LYS A 271 9.66 1.57 -7.92
C LYS A 271 9.78 2.41 -6.65
N GLN A 272 9.76 3.72 -6.78
CA GLN A 272 9.80 4.63 -5.63
C GLN A 272 8.67 4.31 -4.66
N VAL A 273 7.45 4.13 -5.18
CA VAL A 273 6.29 3.73 -4.37
C VAL A 273 6.50 2.38 -3.69
N LEU A 274 7.07 1.39 -4.38
CA LEU A 274 7.36 0.10 -3.78
C LEU A 274 8.40 0.20 -2.66
N ASP A 275 9.43 1.02 -2.85
CA ASP A 275 10.47 1.26 -1.85
C ASP A 275 9.89 2.05 -0.65
N GLU A 276 9.05 3.05 -0.89
CA GLU A 276 8.33 3.82 0.14
C GLU A 276 7.22 2.99 0.79
N PHE A 277 6.51 2.18 0.01
CA PHE A 277 5.43 1.32 0.52
C PHE A 277 5.94 0.27 1.50
N GLU A 278 7.14 -0.22 1.35
CA GLU A 278 7.81 -1.03 2.38
C GLU A 278 7.95 -0.25 3.68
N GLN A 279 8.05 1.07 3.59
CA GLN A 279 8.11 1.98 4.73
C GLN A 279 6.74 2.25 5.36
N THR A 280 5.68 2.32 4.55
CA THR A 280 4.31 2.67 4.97
C THR A 280 3.41 1.47 5.24
N THR A 281 3.69 0.28 4.67
CA THR A 281 2.84 -0.92 4.82
C THR A 281 2.69 -1.45 6.23
N LYS A 282 3.60 -1.12 7.13
CA LYS A 282 3.40 -1.36 8.55
C LYS A 282 2.12 -0.72 9.09
N ILE A 283 1.65 0.36 8.46
CA ILE A 283 0.50 1.14 8.88
C ILE A 283 -0.78 0.54 8.32
N TYR A 284 -0.78 0.22 7.02
CA TYR A 284 -1.97 -0.30 6.36
C TYR A 284 -2.17 -1.79 6.56
N ASN A 285 -1.09 -2.57 6.69
CA ASN A 285 -1.14 -4.03 6.75
C ASN A 285 -0.75 -4.62 8.10
N LYS A 286 -0.61 -3.83 9.17
CA LYS A 286 -0.24 -4.30 10.52
C LYS A 286 1.05 -5.15 10.54
N LEU A 287 2.01 -4.90 9.66
CA LEU A 287 3.23 -5.69 9.57
C LEU A 287 4.18 -5.42 10.74
N PRO A 288 4.40 -6.35 11.68
CA PRO A 288 5.60 -6.35 12.50
C PRO A 288 6.80 -6.66 11.61
N MET A 289 8.01 -6.29 12.05
CA MET A 289 9.23 -6.70 11.36
C MET A 289 9.31 -8.23 11.33
N LEU A 290 9.25 -8.84 10.16
CA LEU A 290 9.40 -10.28 9.97
C LEU A 290 10.70 -10.82 10.63
N ASN A 291 11.73 -10.00 10.75
CA ASN A 291 13.00 -10.33 11.40
C ASN A 291 12.90 -10.52 12.93
N SER A 292 11.82 -10.09 13.58
CA SER A 292 11.63 -10.20 15.03
C SER A 292 10.53 -11.18 15.44
N ILE A 293 9.85 -11.83 14.49
CA ILE A 293 8.77 -12.76 14.80
C ILE A 293 9.38 -14.07 15.29
N LYS A 294 9.18 -14.35 16.57
CA LYS A 294 9.44 -15.68 17.10
C LYS A 294 8.29 -16.62 16.73
N ILE A 295 8.58 -17.88 16.48
CA ILE A 295 7.60 -18.95 16.19
C ILE A 295 6.46 -18.96 17.22
N THR A 296 6.76 -18.67 18.49
CA THR A 296 5.80 -18.55 19.58
C THR A 296 4.74 -17.45 19.36
N ASP A 297 5.02 -16.46 18.53
CA ASP A 297 4.09 -15.37 18.23
C ASP A 297 3.16 -15.73 17.04
N ILE A 298 3.64 -16.60 16.13
CA ILE A 298 2.87 -17.13 15.01
C ILE A 298 1.84 -18.19 15.49
N THR A 299 2.19 -18.97 16.49
CA THR A 299 1.37 -20.11 16.95
C THR A 299 0.19 -19.74 17.84
N LYS A 300 0.01 -18.49 18.24
CA LYS A 300 -1.22 -18.04 18.89
C LYS A 300 -2.35 -18.03 17.86
N ALA A 301 -3.33 -18.92 18.02
CA ALA A 301 -4.38 -19.21 17.04
C ALA A 301 -5.12 -17.98 16.45
N GLU A 302 -5.29 -16.91 17.22
CA GLU A 302 -5.95 -15.67 16.78
C GLU A 302 -5.14 -14.88 15.72
N ASN A 303 -3.83 -15.14 15.60
CA ASN A 303 -2.94 -14.40 14.72
C ASN A 303 -2.45 -15.21 13.51
N ILE A 304 -2.63 -16.51 13.47
CA ILE A 304 -2.08 -17.39 12.41
C ILE A 304 -2.57 -17.00 11.03
N LYS A 305 -3.89 -16.86 10.83
CA LYS A 305 -4.48 -16.50 9.54
C LYS A 305 -3.91 -15.19 9.01
N TYR A 306 -3.80 -14.21 9.90
CA TYR A 306 -3.23 -12.91 9.60
C TYR A 306 -1.75 -13.02 9.17
N TRP A 307 -0.94 -13.79 9.88
CA TRP A 307 0.48 -13.97 9.54
C TRP A 307 0.70 -14.66 8.21
N ILE A 308 -0.12 -15.67 7.89
CA ILE A 308 -0.08 -16.34 6.60
C ILE A 308 -0.41 -15.38 5.48
N GLU A 309 -1.41 -14.51 5.65
CA GLU A 309 -1.76 -13.48 4.67
C GLU A 309 -0.62 -12.49 4.44
N VAL A 310 -0.02 -11.99 5.52
CA VAL A 310 1.14 -11.10 5.44
C VAL A 310 2.32 -11.74 4.71
N LEU A 311 2.66 -12.98 5.05
CA LEU A 311 3.73 -13.73 4.37
C LEU A 311 3.39 -13.95 2.90
N SER A 312 2.15 -14.30 2.58
CA SER A 312 1.66 -14.52 1.22
C SER A 312 1.81 -13.26 0.36
N ASP A 313 1.41 -12.11 0.90
CA ASP A 313 1.48 -10.84 0.20
C ASP A 313 2.94 -10.42 -0.08
N ASN A 314 3.81 -10.59 0.92
CA ASN A 314 5.23 -10.30 0.74
C ASN A 314 5.89 -11.25 -0.28
N VAL A 315 5.61 -12.54 -0.21
CA VAL A 315 6.13 -13.54 -1.16
C VAL A 315 5.67 -13.21 -2.59
N LYS A 316 4.38 -12.99 -2.79
CA LYS A 316 3.80 -12.70 -4.11
C LYS A 316 4.31 -11.37 -4.69
N SER A 317 4.73 -10.42 -3.85
CA SER A 317 5.26 -9.12 -4.30
C SER A 317 6.70 -9.16 -4.82
N ILE A 318 7.49 -10.19 -4.48
CA ILE A 318 8.92 -10.28 -4.84
C ILE A 318 9.19 -10.03 -6.33
N PRO A 319 8.44 -10.62 -7.29
CA PRO A 319 8.72 -10.39 -8.70
C PRO A 319 8.59 -8.92 -9.12
N GLY A 320 7.51 -8.26 -8.71
CA GLY A 320 7.28 -6.86 -9.05
C GLY A 320 8.16 -5.88 -8.29
N LYS A 321 8.69 -6.29 -7.13
CA LYS A 321 9.51 -5.44 -6.28
C LYS A 321 11.01 -5.55 -6.56
N TYR A 322 11.49 -6.72 -6.94
CA TYR A 322 12.91 -6.98 -7.09
C TYR A 322 13.28 -7.50 -8.47
N LEU A 323 12.59 -8.53 -9.02
CA LEU A 323 13.05 -9.22 -10.23
C LEU A 323 12.94 -8.38 -11.49
N ILE A 324 11.93 -7.52 -11.62
CA ILE A 324 11.77 -6.60 -12.76
C ILE A 324 12.82 -5.48 -12.78
N PHE A 325 13.41 -5.16 -11.62
CA PHE A 325 14.47 -4.16 -11.47
C PHE A 325 15.87 -4.79 -11.40
N GLU A 326 15.99 -6.08 -11.72
CA GLU A 326 17.25 -6.86 -11.68
C GLU A 326 17.95 -6.85 -10.30
N ARG A 327 17.21 -6.58 -9.23
CA ARG A 327 17.68 -6.62 -7.83
C ARG A 327 17.74 -8.06 -7.32
N LEU A 328 18.52 -8.91 -8.01
CA LEU A 328 18.53 -10.36 -7.80
C LEU A 328 19.08 -10.78 -6.45
N GLN A 329 20.06 -10.05 -5.92
CA GLN A 329 20.64 -10.33 -4.59
C GLN A 329 19.63 -10.06 -3.49
N GLU A 330 18.89 -8.96 -3.58
CA GLU A 330 17.84 -8.62 -2.62
C GLU A 330 16.68 -9.59 -2.70
N ALA A 331 16.25 -9.95 -3.91
CA ALA A 331 15.24 -10.98 -4.13
C ALA A 331 15.64 -12.31 -3.46
N ASN A 332 16.88 -12.77 -3.65
CA ASN A 332 17.39 -13.98 -3.02
C ASN A 332 17.46 -13.86 -1.49
N THR A 333 17.84 -12.70 -0.98
CA THR A 333 17.86 -12.42 0.46
C THR A 333 16.43 -12.53 1.04
N MET A 334 15.44 -11.93 0.40
CA MET A 334 14.05 -11.99 0.85
C MET A 334 13.47 -13.40 0.78
N VAL A 335 13.72 -14.12 -0.30
CA VAL A 335 13.36 -15.54 -0.41
C VAL A 335 14.00 -16.35 0.73
N SER A 336 15.28 -16.13 1.03
CA SER A 336 15.97 -16.83 2.12
C SER A 336 15.37 -16.50 3.52
N ILE A 337 15.00 -15.25 3.75
CA ILE A 337 14.37 -14.79 5.01
C ILE A 337 13.01 -15.48 5.21
N TYR A 338 12.19 -15.58 4.16
CA TYR A 338 10.86 -16.19 4.27
C TYR A 338 10.88 -17.71 4.34
N ARG A 339 11.99 -18.36 3.96
CA ARG A 339 12.14 -19.82 3.98
C ARG A 339 11.87 -20.41 5.36
N ARG A 340 12.44 -19.80 6.42
CA ARG A 340 12.30 -20.33 7.78
C ARG A 340 10.85 -20.26 8.29
N PRO A 341 10.18 -19.10 8.34
CA PRO A 341 8.79 -19.04 8.81
C PRO A 341 7.84 -19.91 7.97
N ILE A 342 8.07 -20.06 6.65
CA ILE A 342 7.28 -20.97 5.81
C ILE A 342 7.54 -22.45 6.18
N SER A 343 8.80 -22.83 6.46
CA SER A 343 9.13 -24.18 6.92
C SER A 343 8.51 -24.50 8.28
N ASP A 344 8.46 -23.50 9.17
CA ASP A 344 7.85 -23.64 10.49
C ASP A 344 6.31 -23.83 10.37
N LEU A 345 5.67 -23.11 9.43
CA LEU A 345 4.24 -23.30 9.13
C LEU A 345 3.91 -24.71 8.60
N MET A 346 4.83 -25.33 7.84
CA MET A 346 4.67 -26.74 7.40
C MET A 346 4.67 -27.74 8.54
N GLN A 347 5.26 -27.39 9.70
CA GLN A 347 5.30 -28.23 10.88
C GLN A 347 4.14 -27.96 11.85
N LEU A 348 3.27 -26.99 11.52
CA LEU A 348 2.16 -26.61 12.38
C LEU A 348 1.07 -27.67 12.35
N GLU A 349 0.81 -28.30 13.48
CA GLU A 349 -0.34 -29.16 13.66
C GLU A 349 -1.60 -28.30 13.86
N THR A 350 -2.52 -28.36 12.92
CA THR A 350 -3.81 -27.66 13.00
C THR A 350 -4.92 -28.50 12.38
N ASN A 351 -6.10 -28.47 13.00
CA ASN A 351 -7.32 -29.09 12.48
C ASN A 351 -8.18 -28.08 11.69
N ASP A 352 -7.79 -26.80 11.61
CA ASP A 352 -8.49 -25.78 10.83
C ASP A 352 -8.14 -25.94 9.34
N GLU A 353 -9.07 -26.48 8.55
CA GLU A 353 -8.88 -26.72 7.11
C GLU A 353 -8.62 -25.42 6.35
N GLU A 354 -9.18 -24.29 6.77
CA GLU A 354 -8.94 -22.99 6.14
C GLU A 354 -7.49 -22.54 6.37
N VAL A 355 -6.96 -22.74 7.58
CA VAL A 355 -5.55 -22.46 7.87
C VAL A 355 -4.64 -23.36 7.06
N LYS A 356 -4.93 -24.67 6.99
CA LYS A 356 -4.18 -25.61 6.16
C LYS A 356 -4.17 -25.19 4.69
N LEU A 357 -5.33 -24.83 4.15
CA LEU A 357 -5.46 -24.37 2.76
C LEU A 357 -4.60 -23.11 2.49
N LYS A 358 -4.62 -22.14 3.40
CA LYS A 358 -3.80 -20.91 3.28
C LYS A 358 -2.30 -21.20 3.37
N ILE A 359 -1.88 -22.13 4.22
CA ILE A 359 -0.47 -22.58 4.31
C ILE A 359 -0.05 -23.23 2.99
N ILE A 360 -0.87 -24.12 2.45
CA ILE A 360 -0.60 -24.80 1.18
C ILE A 360 -0.53 -23.78 0.04
N GLU A 361 -1.46 -22.85 -0.05
CA GLU A 361 -1.45 -21.79 -1.06
C GLU A 361 -0.18 -20.93 -0.98
N LEU A 362 0.20 -20.48 0.23
CA LEU A 362 1.43 -19.72 0.45
C LEU A 362 2.67 -20.51 -0.01
N LEU A 363 2.74 -21.78 0.37
CA LEU A 363 3.86 -22.66 0.02
C LEU A 363 4.01 -22.83 -1.48
N LEU A 364 2.89 -23.04 -2.20
CA LEU A 364 2.88 -23.21 -3.65
C LEU A 364 3.23 -21.90 -4.38
N TRP A 365 2.78 -20.75 -3.91
CA TRP A 365 3.24 -19.46 -4.42
C TRP A 365 4.73 -19.25 -4.17
N TYR A 366 5.23 -19.65 -3.01
CA TYR A 366 6.66 -19.53 -2.71
C TYR A 366 7.51 -20.40 -3.66
N VAL A 367 7.05 -21.60 -4.02
CA VAL A 367 7.69 -22.44 -5.08
C VAL A 367 7.70 -21.71 -6.43
N GLU A 368 6.59 -21.07 -6.84
CA GLU A 368 6.54 -20.28 -8.07
C GLU A 368 7.55 -19.12 -8.06
N ILE A 369 7.68 -18.43 -6.91
CA ILE A 369 8.63 -17.30 -6.78
C ILE A 369 10.09 -17.79 -6.81
N ILE A 370 10.39 -18.90 -6.13
CA ILE A 370 11.72 -19.54 -6.21
C ILE A 370 12.03 -19.89 -7.68
N ASN A 371 11.09 -20.47 -8.42
CA ASN A 371 11.30 -20.80 -9.82
C ASN A 371 11.68 -19.56 -10.66
N LYS A 372 10.97 -18.44 -10.49
CA LYS A 372 11.29 -17.19 -11.19
C LYS A 372 12.67 -16.66 -10.84
N LEU A 373 13.12 -16.81 -9.61
CA LEU A 373 14.46 -16.44 -9.19
C LEU A 373 15.50 -17.38 -9.80
N VAL A 374 15.24 -18.69 -9.81
CA VAL A 374 16.11 -19.72 -10.43
C VAL A 374 16.21 -19.54 -11.95
N GLU A 375 15.15 -19.11 -12.63
CA GLU A 375 15.19 -18.77 -14.06
C GLU A 375 16.17 -17.61 -14.35
N LYS A 376 16.36 -16.69 -13.42
CA LYS A 376 17.33 -15.60 -13.52
C LYS A 376 18.73 -15.98 -13.03
N GLN A 377 18.84 -16.91 -12.09
CA GLN A 377 20.10 -17.34 -11.46
C GLN A 377 20.14 -18.86 -11.29
N GLU A 378 20.55 -19.57 -12.33
CA GLU A 378 20.46 -21.03 -12.43
C GLU A 378 21.22 -21.78 -11.31
N PHE A 379 22.31 -21.22 -10.79
CA PHE A 379 23.07 -21.84 -9.68
C PHE A 379 22.23 -22.03 -8.40
N LEU A 380 21.16 -21.27 -8.22
CA LEU A 380 20.24 -21.39 -7.08
C LEU A 380 19.40 -22.67 -7.10
N VAL A 381 19.39 -23.43 -8.19
CA VAL A 381 18.75 -24.75 -8.26
C VAL A 381 19.19 -25.61 -7.08
N ASN A 382 20.50 -25.70 -6.84
CA ASN A 382 21.04 -26.54 -5.77
C ASN A 382 20.68 -26.03 -4.36
N VAL A 383 20.46 -24.73 -4.21
CA VAL A 383 20.10 -24.10 -2.92
C VAL A 383 18.65 -24.41 -2.52
N TYR A 384 17.74 -24.43 -3.50
CA TYR A 384 16.31 -24.53 -3.24
C TYR A 384 15.69 -25.89 -3.60
N PHE A 385 16.44 -26.79 -4.24
CA PHE A 385 15.92 -28.07 -4.72
C PHE A 385 15.26 -28.91 -3.61
N ASP A 386 15.96 -29.10 -2.48
CA ASP A 386 15.43 -29.90 -1.37
C ASP A 386 14.22 -29.24 -0.72
N PHE A 387 14.19 -27.91 -0.65
CA PHE A 387 13.03 -27.20 -0.16
C PHE A 387 11.80 -27.45 -1.04
N ILE A 388 11.94 -27.30 -2.38
CA ILE A 388 10.85 -27.55 -3.34
C ILE A 388 10.37 -28.99 -3.26
N LYS A 389 11.28 -29.95 -3.16
CA LYS A 389 10.93 -31.36 -2.95
C LYS A 389 10.11 -31.58 -1.69
N ASN A 390 10.54 -31.00 -0.57
CA ASN A 390 9.83 -31.11 0.71
C ASN A 390 8.47 -30.42 0.67
N ALA A 391 8.37 -29.27 0.01
CA ALA A 391 7.12 -28.56 -0.21
C ALA A 391 6.10 -29.41 -0.97
N ILE A 392 6.53 -30.05 -2.06
CA ILE A 392 5.67 -30.95 -2.84
C ILE A 392 5.26 -32.15 -2.00
N ASN A 393 6.18 -32.78 -1.29
CA ASN A 393 5.85 -33.90 -0.41
C ASN A 393 4.83 -33.51 0.66
N TYR A 394 4.96 -32.33 1.27
CA TYR A 394 4.00 -31.83 2.24
C TYR A 394 2.60 -31.65 1.64
N VAL A 395 2.51 -31.03 0.46
CA VAL A 395 1.24 -30.82 -0.27
C VAL A 395 0.57 -32.14 -0.64
N LEU A 396 1.37 -33.19 -0.89
CA LEU A 396 0.93 -34.51 -1.32
C LEU A 396 0.71 -35.50 -0.18
N LEU A 397 0.92 -35.11 1.09
CA LEU A 397 0.47 -35.92 2.23
C LEU A 397 -1.03 -36.22 2.11
N GLU A 398 -1.44 -37.44 2.43
CA GLU A 398 -2.82 -37.89 2.22
C GLU A 398 -3.88 -36.92 2.81
N GLU A 399 -3.62 -36.42 4.00
CA GLU A 399 -4.47 -35.43 4.67
C GLU A 399 -4.53 -34.05 3.97
N ASN A 400 -3.42 -33.60 3.41
CA ASN A 400 -3.30 -32.32 2.72
C ASN A 400 -3.79 -32.43 1.26
N GLN A 401 -3.60 -33.59 0.63
CA GLN A 401 -3.98 -33.84 -0.75
C GLN A 401 -5.49 -33.65 -0.96
N LYS A 402 -6.32 -34.07 -0.01
CA LYS A 402 -7.77 -33.88 -0.05
C LYS A 402 -8.13 -32.39 -0.14
N ILE A 403 -7.52 -31.57 0.72
CA ILE A 403 -7.74 -30.12 0.75
C ILE A 403 -7.18 -29.45 -0.51
N THR A 404 -5.96 -29.83 -0.90
CA THR A 404 -5.24 -29.26 -2.06
C THR A 404 -5.95 -29.47 -3.38
N LEU A 405 -6.47 -30.69 -3.61
CA LEU A 405 -7.15 -31.02 -4.85
C LEU A 405 -8.63 -30.61 -4.87
N PHE A 406 -9.16 -30.17 -3.73
CA PHE A 406 -10.53 -29.72 -3.58
C PHE A 406 -10.78 -28.29 -4.07
N ASP A 407 -9.81 -27.40 -3.92
CA ASP A 407 -9.86 -26.01 -4.36
C ASP A 407 -9.14 -25.81 -5.71
N PHE A 408 -9.76 -25.06 -6.63
CA PHE A 408 -9.22 -24.86 -7.98
C PHE A 408 -7.86 -24.14 -7.99
N VAL A 409 -7.69 -23.11 -7.15
CA VAL A 409 -6.46 -22.30 -7.14
C VAL A 409 -5.28 -23.13 -6.66
N THR A 410 -5.46 -23.84 -5.53
CA THR A 410 -4.41 -24.71 -4.98
C THR A 410 -4.13 -25.90 -5.89
N CYS A 411 -5.14 -26.49 -6.53
CA CYS A 411 -4.95 -27.54 -7.54
C CYS A 411 -4.10 -27.06 -8.74
N SER A 412 -4.40 -25.86 -9.24
CA SER A 412 -3.65 -25.24 -10.35
C SER A 412 -2.20 -24.93 -9.96
N LEU A 413 -2.00 -24.38 -8.75
CA LEU A 413 -0.67 -24.11 -8.20
C LEU A 413 0.13 -25.41 -7.97
N THR A 414 -0.53 -26.48 -7.53
CA THR A 414 0.10 -27.80 -7.36
C THR A 414 0.58 -28.37 -8.68
N TYR A 415 -0.26 -28.30 -9.72
CA TYR A 415 0.18 -28.68 -11.07
C TYR A 415 1.44 -27.91 -11.49
N ASN A 416 1.42 -26.58 -11.33
CA ASN A 416 2.56 -25.73 -11.64
C ASN A 416 3.81 -26.10 -10.82
N ALA A 417 3.68 -26.35 -9.52
CA ALA A 417 4.80 -26.72 -8.65
C ALA A 417 5.42 -28.09 -9.05
N ILE A 418 4.59 -29.05 -9.43
CA ILE A 418 5.06 -30.36 -9.94
C ILE A 418 5.85 -30.18 -11.23
N LYS A 419 5.35 -29.35 -12.15
CA LYS A 419 6.06 -29.04 -13.40
C LYS A 419 7.38 -28.30 -13.16
N ILE A 420 7.43 -27.41 -12.17
CA ILE A 420 8.65 -26.74 -11.72
C ILE A 420 9.65 -27.80 -11.24
N TYR A 421 9.23 -28.70 -10.35
CA TYR A 421 10.10 -29.74 -9.81
C TYR A 421 10.59 -30.71 -10.90
N GLU A 422 9.73 -31.12 -11.82
CA GLU A 422 10.13 -31.91 -13.01
C GLU A 422 11.22 -31.19 -13.83
N SER A 423 11.05 -29.90 -14.09
CA SER A 423 12.05 -29.10 -14.80
C SER A 423 13.39 -29.03 -14.05
N LEU A 424 13.36 -28.92 -12.72
CA LEU A 424 14.58 -28.91 -11.89
C LEU A 424 15.27 -30.28 -11.86
N LEU A 425 14.50 -31.39 -11.83
CA LEU A 425 15.04 -32.73 -11.95
C LEU A 425 15.80 -32.91 -13.29
N LEU A 426 15.19 -32.45 -14.38
CA LEU A 426 15.84 -32.52 -15.71
C LEU A 426 17.15 -31.71 -15.75
N LYS A 427 17.19 -30.53 -15.15
CA LYS A 427 18.42 -29.73 -15.01
C LYS A 427 19.52 -30.47 -14.22
N GLN A 428 19.13 -31.28 -13.24
CA GLN A 428 20.03 -32.14 -12.48
C GLN A 428 20.32 -33.50 -13.18
N LYS A 429 19.80 -33.73 -14.39
CA LYS A 429 19.88 -35.00 -15.11
C LYS A 429 19.28 -36.17 -14.31
N LYS A 430 18.20 -35.93 -13.60
CA LYS A 430 17.42 -36.91 -12.81
C LYS A 430 16.02 -37.04 -13.40
N GLU A 431 15.41 -38.20 -13.22
CA GLU A 431 14.01 -38.44 -13.56
C GLU A 431 13.30 -39.06 -12.34
N ASP A 432 12.04 -38.71 -12.17
CA ASP A 432 11.15 -39.30 -11.19
C ASP A 432 9.84 -39.70 -11.87
N LYS A 433 9.63 -41.00 -12.01
CA LYS A 433 8.47 -41.55 -12.71
C LYS A 433 7.16 -41.24 -11.94
N ASN A 434 7.22 -41.23 -10.60
CA ASN A 434 6.05 -40.94 -9.80
C ASN A 434 5.55 -39.51 -10.00
N ILE A 435 6.46 -38.58 -10.22
CA ILE A 435 6.13 -37.15 -10.49
C ILE A 435 5.44 -37.01 -11.85
N LYS A 436 5.87 -37.72 -12.86
CA LYS A 436 5.22 -37.73 -14.19
C LYS A 436 3.79 -38.31 -14.11
N ASP A 437 3.61 -39.40 -13.40
CA ASP A 437 2.29 -40.03 -13.22
C ASP A 437 1.34 -39.09 -12.43
N LEU A 438 1.88 -38.38 -11.46
CA LEU A 438 1.13 -37.41 -10.67
C LEU A 438 0.73 -36.17 -11.50
N GLU A 439 1.65 -35.65 -12.31
CA GLU A 439 1.37 -34.56 -13.26
C GLU A 439 0.17 -34.92 -14.14
N MET A 440 0.20 -36.09 -14.77
CA MET A 440 -0.90 -36.56 -15.61
C MET A 440 -2.23 -36.69 -14.86
N LYS A 441 -2.20 -37.20 -13.62
CA LYS A 441 -3.41 -37.32 -12.78
C LYS A 441 -4.02 -35.96 -12.46
N ILE A 442 -3.20 -34.98 -12.06
CA ILE A 442 -3.70 -33.65 -11.69
C ILE A 442 -4.19 -32.90 -12.93
N ARG A 443 -3.49 -33.02 -14.06
CA ARG A 443 -3.95 -32.46 -15.32
C ARG A 443 -5.31 -33.02 -15.74
N PHE A 444 -5.47 -34.34 -15.69
CA PHE A 444 -6.74 -34.99 -15.95
C PHE A 444 -7.86 -34.52 -15.00
N LEU A 445 -7.54 -34.35 -13.71
CA LEU A 445 -8.50 -33.83 -12.73
C LEU A 445 -8.94 -32.41 -13.10
N LEU A 446 -8.01 -31.52 -13.43
CA LEU A 446 -8.29 -30.13 -13.83
C LEU A 446 -9.18 -30.08 -15.07
N GLU A 447 -8.89 -30.91 -16.07
CA GLU A 447 -9.67 -30.97 -17.31
C GLU A 447 -11.07 -31.58 -17.13
N GLN A 448 -11.22 -32.62 -16.29
CA GLN A 448 -12.45 -33.39 -16.19
C GLN A 448 -13.38 -32.97 -15.03
N LYS A 449 -12.84 -32.37 -13.96
CA LYS A 449 -13.63 -32.03 -12.79
C LYS A 449 -13.86 -30.54 -12.61
N TYR A 450 -12.90 -29.73 -13.08
CA TYR A 450 -12.99 -28.28 -12.90
C TYR A 450 -13.48 -27.54 -14.15
N LEU A 451 -13.11 -28.00 -15.35
CA LEU A 451 -13.44 -27.31 -16.60
C LEU A 451 -14.85 -27.69 -17.09
N SER A 452 -15.64 -26.69 -17.46
CA SER A 452 -16.95 -26.91 -18.11
C SER A 452 -16.78 -27.49 -19.52
N ASP A 453 -17.79 -28.21 -20.02
CA ASP A 453 -17.78 -28.85 -21.34
C ASP A 453 -17.54 -27.85 -22.48
N ASP A 454 -18.11 -26.62 -22.35
CA ASP A 454 -17.89 -25.53 -23.30
C ASP A 454 -16.54 -24.83 -23.16
N LYS A 455 -15.74 -25.22 -22.16
CA LYS A 455 -14.40 -24.70 -21.83
C LYS A 455 -14.36 -23.19 -21.48
N LYS A 456 -15.46 -22.65 -20.93
CA LYS A 456 -15.58 -21.21 -20.63
C LYS A 456 -15.62 -20.90 -19.15
N LYS A 457 -15.95 -21.85 -18.31
CA LYS A 457 -16.16 -21.65 -16.87
C LYS A 457 -15.41 -22.70 -16.08
N LEU A 458 -15.19 -22.40 -14.82
CA LEU A 458 -14.53 -23.32 -13.89
C LEU A 458 -15.35 -23.46 -12.60
N LYS A 459 -15.20 -24.59 -11.93
CA LYS A 459 -15.65 -24.75 -10.55
C LYS A 459 -14.62 -24.11 -9.61
N ARG A 460 -15.06 -23.45 -8.56
CA ARG A 460 -14.15 -22.96 -7.51
C ARG A 460 -13.66 -24.12 -6.63
N LYS A 461 -14.59 -25.00 -6.26
CA LYS A 461 -14.34 -26.24 -5.53
C LYS A 461 -14.77 -27.43 -6.35
N MET A 462 -14.12 -28.56 -6.19
CA MET A 462 -14.39 -29.77 -6.97
C MET A 462 -15.86 -30.23 -6.85
N GLU A 463 -16.46 -30.07 -5.67
CA GLU A 463 -17.84 -30.48 -5.36
C GLU A 463 -18.89 -29.45 -5.77
N ASP A 464 -18.50 -28.26 -6.23
CA ASP A 464 -19.48 -27.28 -6.68
C ASP A 464 -20.34 -27.87 -7.79
N VAL A 465 -21.67 -27.68 -7.69
CA VAL A 465 -22.61 -28.10 -8.71
C VAL A 465 -22.49 -27.18 -9.92
N GLU A 466 -22.31 -25.87 -9.68
CA GLU A 466 -22.31 -24.84 -10.72
C GLU A 466 -20.89 -24.42 -11.11
N TYR A 467 -20.71 -24.19 -12.41
CA TYR A 467 -19.52 -23.54 -12.94
C TYR A 467 -19.66 -22.03 -12.86
N SER A 468 -18.59 -21.35 -12.46
CA SER A 468 -18.55 -19.91 -12.24
C SER A 468 -17.43 -19.23 -13.02
N ILE A 469 -17.50 -17.89 -13.09
CA ILE A 469 -16.46 -17.04 -13.66
C ILE A 469 -15.90 -16.17 -12.55
N PHE A 470 -14.58 -16.21 -12.32
CA PHE A 470 -13.91 -15.50 -11.24
C PHE A 470 -12.47 -15.14 -11.64
N PRO A 471 -11.87 -14.08 -11.08
CA PRO A 471 -10.59 -13.57 -11.57
C PRO A 471 -9.42 -14.52 -11.36
N GLU A 472 -9.43 -15.37 -10.33
CA GLU A 472 -8.36 -16.34 -10.06
C GLU A 472 -8.22 -17.42 -11.16
N MET A 473 -9.24 -17.59 -12.04
CA MET A 473 -9.13 -18.42 -13.23
C MET A 473 -7.90 -18.07 -14.08
N ILE A 474 -7.48 -16.79 -14.05
CA ILE A 474 -6.32 -16.31 -14.81
C ILE A 474 -5.00 -16.96 -14.39
N TYR A 475 -4.88 -17.46 -13.17
CA TYR A 475 -3.68 -18.15 -12.70
C TYR A 475 -3.39 -19.40 -13.52
N SER A 476 -4.44 -20.17 -13.87
CA SER A 476 -4.31 -21.38 -14.69
C SER A 476 -3.73 -21.13 -16.10
N LEU A 477 -3.73 -19.87 -16.56
CA LEU A 477 -3.23 -19.45 -17.88
C LEU A 477 -1.90 -18.71 -17.80
N SER A 478 -1.52 -18.20 -16.65
CA SER A 478 -0.42 -17.22 -16.49
C SER A 478 0.74 -17.68 -15.62
N LEU A 479 0.60 -18.76 -14.84
CA LEU A 479 1.69 -19.36 -14.06
C LEU A 479 2.87 -19.77 -14.95
N SER A 480 4.02 -20.14 -14.38
CA SER A 480 5.19 -20.60 -15.13
C SER A 480 4.82 -21.76 -16.04
N TYR A 481 4.07 -22.72 -15.51
CA TYR A 481 3.50 -23.83 -16.27
C TYR A 481 1.96 -23.77 -16.24
N PRO A 482 1.29 -23.27 -17.29
CA PRO A 482 -0.16 -23.13 -17.33
C PRO A 482 -0.85 -24.49 -17.36
N CYS A 483 -1.98 -24.59 -16.64
CA CYS A 483 -2.75 -25.82 -16.57
C CYS A 483 -3.53 -26.10 -17.86
N PHE A 484 -4.04 -25.03 -18.48
CA PHE A 484 -4.80 -25.11 -19.72
C PHE A 484 -4.03 -24.50 -20.88
N VAL A 485 -4.05 -25.20 -22.01
CA VAL A 485 -3.36 -24.80 -23.25
C VAL A 485 -4.29 -24.98 -24.46
N GLY A 486 -3.93 -24.42 -25.61
CA GLY A 486 -4.70 -24.55 -26.84
C GLY A 486 -6.11 -23.96 -26.72
N GLU A 487 -7.13 -24.70 -27.19
CA GLU A 487 -8.52 -24.22 -27.24
C GLU A 487 -9.11 -23.83 -25.87
N SER A 488 -8.79 -24.59 -24.82
CA SER A 488 -9.28 -24.30 -23.46
C SER A 488 -8.72 -22.97 -22.95
N SER A 489 -7.44 -22.72 -23.19
CA SER A 489 -6.80 -21.43 -22.83
C SER A 489 -7.45 -20.25 -23.56
N ILE A 490 -7.72 -20.40 -24.87
CA ILE A 490 -8.33 -19.36 -25.69
C ILE A 490 -9.73 -19.02 -25.17
N LYS A 491 -10.57 -20.04 -24.97
CA LYS A 491 -11.95 -19.86 -24.51
C LYS A 491 -12.05 -19.27 -23.09
N LEU A 492 -11.19 -19.74 -22.17
CA LEU A 492 -11.13 -19.20 -20.81
C LEU A 492 -10.70 -17.72 -20.81
N LEU A 493 -9.64 -17.38 -21.55
CA LEU A 493 -9.14 -16.00 -21.63
C LEU A 493 -10.18 -15.07 -22.28
N ASP A 494 -10.84 -15.49 -23.35
CA ASP A 494 -11.93 -14.75 -23.99
C ASP A 494 -13.11 -14.52 -23.02
N THR A 495 -13.46 -15.52 -22.20
CA THR A 495 -14.52 -15.38 -21.19
C THR A 495 -14.10 -14.41 -20.08
N ILE A 496 -12.88 -14.50 -19.57
CA ILE A 496 -12.36 -13.55 -18.58
C ILE A 496 -12.39 -12.13 -19.15
N PHE A 497 -11.97 -11.97 -20.42
CA PHE A 497 -12.00 -10.68 -21.09
C PHE A 497 -13.43 -10.12 -21.20
N LYS A 498 -14.39 -10.89 -21.64
CA LYS A 498 -15.78 -10.44 -21.84
C LYS A 498 -16.50 -10.14 -20.52
N GLU A 499 -16.28 -10.97 -19.51
CA GLU A 499 -17.10 -10.93 -18.30
C GLU A 499 -16.44 -10.11 -17.16
N LEU A 500 -15.11 -10.17 -17.04
CA LEU A 500 -14.43 -9.60 -15.87
C LEU A 500 -13.56 -8.39 -16.21
N TYR A 501 -13.08 -8.25 -17.44
CA TYR A 501 -12.15 -7.18 -17.77
C TYR A 501 -12.76 -5.79 -17.64
N THR A 502 -11.94 -4.86 -17.13
CA THR A 502 -12.10 -3.40 -17.20
C THR A 502 -10.72 -2.75 -17.44
N PRO A 503 -10.65 -1.50 -17.90
CA PRO A 503 -9.38 -0.80 -18.06
C PRO A 503 -8.58 -0.59 -16.76
N TYR A 504 -9.21 -0.81 -15.60
CA TYR A 504 -8.60 -0.63 -14.26
C TYR A 504 -8.25 -1.96 -13.56
N GLY A 505 -8.70 -3.10 -14.08
CA GLY A 505 -8.47 -4.40 -13.46
C GLY A 505 -9.52 -5.44 -13.84
N LEU A 506 -9.51 -6.58 -13.14
CA LEU A 506 -10.57 -7.59 -13.28
C LEU A 506 -11.64 -7.43 -12.20
N ARG A 507 -12.91 -7.59 -12.59
CA ARG A 507 -14.04 -7.65 -11.65
C ARG A 507 -13.92 -8.88 -10.77
N LYS A 508 -14.40 -8.79 -9.53
CA LYS A 508 -14.51 -9.94 -8.63
C LYS A 508 -15.55 -10.95 -9.12
N LEU A 509 -16.63 -10.47 -9.73
CA LEU A 509 -17.74 -11.24 -10.22
C LEU A 509 -18.22 -10.68 -11.56
N PRO A 510 -18.80 -11.51 -12.46
CA PRO A 510 -19.45 -11.02 -13.67
C PRO A 510 -20.65 -10.12 -13.34
N LYS A 511 -21.01 -9.23 -14.25
CA LYS A 511 -22.16 -8.31 -14.06
C LYS A 511 -23.50 -9.04 -13.89
N SER A 512 -23.61 -10.26 -14.40
CA SER A 512 -24.80 -11.11 -14.30
C SER A 512 -24.93 -11.80 -12.93
N ASP A 513 -23.90 -11.77 -12.09
CA ASP A 513 -23.94 -12.38 -10.76
C ASP A 513 -24.81 -11.56 -9.81
N LYS A 514 -25.67 -12.23 -9.03
CA LYS A 514 -26.56 -11.58 -8.04
C LYS A 514 -25.83 -10.82 -6.94
N ASN A 515 -24.58 -11.20 -6.67
CA ASN A 515 -23.73 -10.58 -5.66
C ASN A 515 -22.76 -9.55 -6.27
N TYR A 516 -22.96 -9.14 -7.52
CA TYR A 516 -22.10 -8.18 -8.19
C TYR A 516 -22.16 -6.82 -7.49
N ASN A 517 -21.00 -6.35 -6.98
CA ASN A 517 -20.86 -5.07 -6.28
C ASN A 517 -20.06 -4.00 -7.06
N GLY A 518 -19.61 -4.33 -8.28
CA GLY A 518 -18.86 -3.41 -9.12
C GLY A 518 -17.37 -3.32 -8.83
N ASN A 519 -16.85 -4.02 -7.83
CA ASN A 519 -15.45 -3.97 -7.43
C ASN A 519 -14.51 -4.57 -8.49
N VAL A 520 -13.40 -3.88 -8.73
CA VAL A 520 -12.38 -4.16 -9.74
C VAL A 520 -11.00 -4.18 -9.09
N TYR A 521 -10.23 -5.21 -9.37
CA TYR A 521 -8.94 -5.47 -8.71
C TYR A 521 -7.78 -5.42 -9.72
N PRO A 522 -6.90 -4.41 -9.66
CA PRO A 522 -5.73 -4.29 -10.55
C PRO A 522 -4.70 -5.41 -10.37
N LYS A 523 -4.61 -6.02 -9.18
CA LYS A 523 -3.65 -7.09 -8.87
C LYS A 523 -3.67 -8.30 -9.82
N TYR A 524 -4.76 -8.50 -10.54
CA TYR A 524 -4.88 -9.58 -11.53
C TYR A 524 -4.37 -9.19 -12.92
N MET A 525 -4.07 -7.89 -13.15
CA MET A 525 -3.76 -7.41 -14.51
C MET A 525 -2.43 -7.93 -15.05
N ALA A 526 -1.39 -8.10 -14.21
CA ALA A 526 -0.15 -8.69 -14.68
C ALA A 526 -0.35 -10.13 -15.19
N HIS A 527 -1.17 -10.91 -14.49
CA HIS A 527 -1.52 -12.26 -14.92
C HIS A 527 -2.35 -12.25 -16.19
N PHE A 528 -3.31 -11.32 -16.30
CA PHE A 528 -4.13 -11.16 -17.49
C PHE A 528 -3.29 -10.77 -18.71
N ILE A 529 -2.40 -9.81 -18.59
CA ILE A 529 -1.49 -9.38 -19.66
C ILE A 529 -0.52 -10.52 -20.02
N LYS A 530 0.04 -11.24 -19.04
CA LYS A 530 0.93 -12.38 -19.30
C LYS A 530 0.21 -13.48 -20.09
N ALA A 531 -1.03 -13.82 -19.73
CA ALA A 531 -1.84 -14.80 -20.46
C ALA A 531 -2.14 -14.33 -21.90
N ASN A 532 -2.47 -13.06 -22.07
CA ASN A 532 -2.76 -12.46 -23.38
C ASN A 532 -1.51 -12.48 -24.28
N LEU A 533 -0.35 -12.05 -23.77
CA LEU A 533 0.92 -12.09 -24.52
C LEU A 533 1.36 -13.52 -24.83
N ARG A 534 1.12 -14.47 -23.93
CA ARG A 534 1.43 -15.89 -24.18
C ARG A 534 0.60 -16.45 -25.33
N GLN A 535 -0.68 -16.08 -25.42
CA GLN A 535 -1.57 -16.55 -26.47
C GLN A 535 -1.28 -15.90 -27.82
N ASN A 536 -0.99 -14.60 -27.85
CA ASN A 536 -0.82 -13.81 -29.07
C ASN A 536 0.65 -13.69 -29.52
N GLY A 537 1.59 -14.28 -28.78
CA GLY A 537 3.03 -14.10 -28.95
C GLY A 537 3.51 -12.76 -28.37
N VAL A 538 4.80 -12.73 -27.98
CA VAL A 538 5.43 -11.51 -27.43
C VAL A 538 6.07 -10.74 -28.57
N THR A 539 5.32 -9.85 -29.18
CA THR A 539 5.75 -8.97 -30.28
C THR A 539 5.49 -7.49 -29.90
N LEU A 540 6.13 -6.57 -30.60
CA LEU A 540 5.85 -5.14 -30.41
C LEU A 540 4.36 -4.79 -30.64
N VAL A 541 3.72 -5.47 -31.60
CA VAL A 541 2.30 -5.26 -31.89
C VAL A 541 1.42 -5.77 -30.76
N SER A 542 1.64 -7.00 -30.27
CA SER A 542 0.87 -7.55 -29.17
C SER A 542 1.09 -6.78 -27.86
N LYS A 543 2.31 -6.31 -27.58
CA LYS A 543 2.58 -5.40 -26.45
C LYS A 543 1.82 -4.09 -26.57
N LYS A 544 1.78 -3.46 -27.76
CA LYS A 544 1.04 -2.21 -27.98
C LYS A 544 -0.47 -2.39 -27.80
N ILE A 545 -1.02 -3.51 -28.29
CA ILE A 545 -2.43 -3.86 -28.07
C ILE A 545 -2.70 -4.05 -26.58
N ALA A 546 -1.86 -4.83 -25.91
CA ALA A 546 -1.97 -5.08 -24.47
C ALA A 546 -1.82 -3.79 -23.63
N PHE A 547 -0.94 -2.87 -24.04
CA PHE A 547 -0.81 -1.55 -23.39
C PHE A 547 -2.11 -0.74 -23.49
N ASN A 548 -2.79 -0.77 -24.64
CA ASN A 548 -4.06 -0.08 -24.78
C ASN A 548 -5.15 -0.61 -23.84
N LEU A 549 -5.10 -1.88 -23.46
CA LEU A 549 -6.03 -2.48 -22.48
C LEU A 549 -5.84 -1.89 -21.06
N VAL A 550 -4.66 -1.41 -20.73
CA VAL A 550 -4.33 -0.91 -19.37
C VAL A 550 -4.04 0.59 -19.36
N LYS A 551 -4.30 1.28 -20.47
CA LYS A 551 -3.96 2.70 -20.63
C LYS A 551 -4.56 3.59 -19.55
N GLU A 552 -5.81 3.36 -19.17
CA GLU A 552 -6.48 4.17 -18.14
C GLU A 552 -5.88 3.92 -16.74
N LEU A 553 -5.55 2.67 -16.42
CA LEU A 553 -4.84 2.34 -15.18
C LEU A 553 -3.46 2.99 -15.15
N THR A 554 -2.69 2.95 -16.24
CA THR A 554 -1.37 3.59 -16.33
C THR A 554 -1.45 5.11 -16.25
N GLN A 555 -2.48 5.72 -16.83
CA GLN A 555 -2.73 7.16 -16.71
C GLN A 555 -3.11 7.56 -15.28
N ASP A 556 -3.80 6.69 -14.55
CA ASP A 556 -4.14 6.94 -13.14
C ASP A 556 -2.88 6.94 -12.27
N ILE A 557 -1.93 6.04 -12.52
CA ILE A 557 -0.62 6.00 -11.86
C ILE A 557 0.13 7.33 -12.03
N SER A 558 0.19 7.84 -13.26
CA SER A 558 0.92 9.08 -13.57
C SER A 558 0.28 10.35 -13.00
N LYS A 559 -0.98 10.30 -12.60
CA LYS A 559 -1.72 11.44 -12.05
C LYS A 559 -1.69 11.51 -10.52
N LYS A 560 -1.23 10.45 -9.86
CA LYS A 560 -1.23 10.36 -8.40
C LYS A 560 0.13 10.68 -7.81
N VAL A 561 0.11 11.25 -6.63
CA VAL A 561 1.31 11.47 -5.81
C VAL A 561 1.93 10.12 -5.49
N ASN A 562 3.25 10.03 -5.62
CA ASN A 562 4.03 8.83 -5.32
C ASN A 562 3.65 7.60 -6.16
N GLY A 563 3.05 7.78 -7.37
CA GLY A 563 2.75 6.67 -8.28
C GLY A 563 1.81 5.60 -7.71
N GLY A 564 1.01 5.93 -6.69
CA GLY A 564 0.20 4.95 -5.95
C GLY A 564 -0.95 4.39 -6.79
N VAL A 565 -1.04 3.07 -6.83
CA VAL A 565 -2.18 2.34 -7.42
C VAL A 565 -3.09 1.89 -6.30
N ARG A 566 -4.37 2.21 -6.39
CA ARG A 566 -5.36 1.74 -5.42
C ARG A 566 -5.59 0.24 -5.53
N SER A 567 -5.83 -0.41 -4.40
CA SER A 567 -6.08 -1.86 -4.34
C SER A 567 -7.38 -2.24 -5.02
N VAL A 568 -8.38 -1.37 -4.95
CA VAL A 568 -9.72 -1.62 -5.49
C VAL A 568 -10.27 -0.37 -6.18
N TYR A 569 -10.84 -0.56 -7.35
CA TYR A 569 -11.62 0.43 -8.09
C TYR A 569 -13.06 -0.05 -8.25
N ASN A 570 -13.97 0.85 -8.59
CA ASN A 570 -15.23 0.44 -9.16
C ASN A 570 -15.13 0.34 -10.70
N SER A 571 -16.18 -0.15 -11.35
CA SER A 571 -16.20 -0.32 -12.80
C SER A 571 -16.13 0.99 -13.61
N LYS A 572 -16.24 2.15 -12.96
CA LYS A 572 -16.11 3.49 -13.58
C LYS A 572 -14.73 4.11 -13.32
N GLY A 573 -13.81 3.38 -12.68
CA GLY A 573 -12.48 3.86 -12.35
C GLY A 573 -12.40 4.75 -11.10
N ILE A 574 -13.46 4.79 -10.31
CA ILE A 574 -13.44 5.46 -9.01
C ILE A 574 -12.81 4.49 -8.01
N HIS A 575 -11.83 4.95 -7.26
CA HIS A 575 -11.15 4.13 -6.26
C HIS A 575 -11.97 3.96 -4.98
N ILE A 576 -11.75 2.83 -4.32
CA ILE A 576 -12.38 2.48 -3.04
C ILE A 576 -11.40 2.82 -1.92
N ASP A 577 -11.78 3.77 -1.07
CA ASP A 577 -10.90 4.30 -0.01
C ASP A 577 -10.78 3.35 1.20
N GLU A 578 -11.75 2.47 1.39
CA GLU A 578 -11.80 1.53 2.53
C GLU A 578 -10.65 0.51 2.50
N ILE A 579 -10.12 0.21 1.28
CA ILE A 579 -8.88 -0.54 1.07
C ILE A 579 -7.98 0.31 0.16
N PRO A 580 -7.23 1.26 0.70
CA PRO A 580 -6.55 2.27 -0.11
C PRO A 580 -5.39 1.70 -0.93
N TYR A 581 -4.54 0.88 -0.31
CA TYR A 581 -3.34 0.31 -0.96
C TYR A 581 -3.02 -1.07 -0.41
N ASP A 582 -2.47 -1.94 -1.24
CA ASP A 582 -1.79 -3.16 -0.83
C ASP A 582 -0.52 -3.39 -1.66
N LEU A 583 0.45 -4.06 -1.07
CA LEU A 583 1.75 -4.32 -1.67
C LEU A 583 1.65 -5.17 -2.94
N ILE A 584 0.74 -6.15 -2.94
CA ILE A 584 0.56 -7.04 -4.11
C ILE A 584 0.09 -6.24 -5.30
N THR A 585 -0.91 -5.38 -5.13
CA THR A 585 -1.45 -4.60 -6.25
C THR A 585 -0.38 -3.72 -6.88
N ILE A 586 0.42 -3.02 -6.07
CA ILE A 586 1.49 -2.16 -6.59
C ILE A 586 2.56 -3.00 -7.29
N ALA A 587 2.99 -4.10 -6.68
CA ALA A 587 3.99 -5.01 -7.26
C ALA A 587 3.51 -5.66 -8.57
N GLU A 588 2.24 -6.09 -8.64
CA GLU A 588 1.67 -6.68 -9.83
C GLU A 588 1.48 -5.65 -10.95
N VAL A 589 1.09 -4.42 -10.63
CA VAL A 589 1.01 -3.34 -11.63
C VAL A 589 2.40 -2.98 -12.15
N ALA A 590 3.43 -2.93 -11.30
CA ALA A 590 4.81 -2.74 -11.75
C ALA A 590 5.26 -3.87 -12.69
N ARG A 591 4.96 -5.13 -12.34
CA ARG A 591 5.23 -6.30 -13.19
C ARG A 591 4.48 -6.27 -14.52
N MET A 592 3.22 -5.83 -14.51
CA MET A 592 2.43 -5.61 -15.73
C MET A 592 3.11 -4.60 -16.64
N TYR A 593 3.55 -3.48 -16.08
CA TYR A 593 4.19 -2.40 -16.82
C TYR A 593 5.51 -2.87 -17.47
N ASP A 594 6.34 -3.59 -16.71
CA ASP A 594 7.59 -4.17 -17.20
C ASP A 594 7.38 -5.10 -18.42
N MET A 595 6.32 -5.92 -18.40
CA MET A 595 6.01 -6.80 -19.54
C MET A 595 5.61 -6.04 -20.81
N LEU A 596 5.08 -4.84 -20.68
CA LEU A 596 4.56 -4.02 -21.79
C LEU A 596 5.63 -3.11 -22.39
N THR A 597 6.63 -2.78 -21.61
CA THR A 597 7.77 -1.96 -22.03
C THR A 597 8.92 -2.80 -22.52
#